data_aa3a432f1674b27df174dc3f2218b72e
#
_entry.id   aa3a432f1674b27df174dc3f2218b72e
#
_cell.length_a   1.000
_cell.length_b   1.000
_cell.length_c   1.000
_cell.angle_alpha   90.00
_cell.angle_beta   90.00
_cell.angle_gamma   90.00
#
_symmetry.space_group_name_H-M   'P 1'
#
loop_
_entity.id
_entity.type
_entity.pdbx_description
1 polymer ?
#
loop_
_entity_poly.entity_id
_entity_poly.type
_entity_poly.pdbx_seq_one_letter_code
_entity_poly.pdbx_strand_id
1 'polypeptide(L)'
;MRFAMPTLVLSLSIVGLLVAQSPPVPAKAKDESAKATGAPDSKPPEKAPAGQSKPPEPAKAESPVSKTEKSANRFSPTSRPERLVLTLLEHPQSRMGLSWRTDATVSTGLAQVGPALDSGYAMKTHAEKGTGGFRSLKARTETVEAGGEKANYHKVTIEELEPGRLYAYRAGDGRNWSEWHQFRPARTGSRPFRFVYFGDAQNDVLDLWSRVIRQADRFRPDFMIHAGDLVNRGENDSDWGEWHAAGGWIHATVPGLPTPGNHEYSGSISLPGLARKARLTPHWNAQFNLPANGAPGLEGTCYYLDYQNTRFISLNTNEKDRFEAQAAWLDSVLGANHCRWTIVTFHHPVYSSARKRDNAEVRAFFRPIMEKYKVDLVLQGHDHSYGRSGLMAGAESADGSDAATRGDTVYVVSVSGPKMYDVEDRAWMDVRGGQTQLFQVIDVSADAIKYEAYTATGVRFDAFEIRREGGRNRLVQPGELPASESSAPVLWLAAALVVLLPAGVIAFRASRNKLA
;
A
#
# COMPACT_ATOMS: atom_id res chain seq x y z
N MET A 1 -54.94 -39.43 8.37
CA MET A 1 -53.83 -40.37 8.12
C MET A 1 -52.51 -39.66 8.41
N ARG A 2 -51.91 -40.02 9.54
CA ARG A 2 -50.60 -39.50 9.96
C ARG A 2 -49.55 -40.50 9.50
N PHE A 3 -48.54 -40.04 8.70
CA PHE A 3 -47.37 -40.84 8.42
C PHE A 3 -46.20 -40.33 9.27
N ALA A 4 -45.65 -41.23 10.08
CA ALA A 4 -44.44 -41.00 10.88
C ALA A 4 -43.21 -41.31 10.04
N MET A 5 -42.19 -40.39 10.10
CA MET A 5 -40.83 -40.65 9.57
C MET A 5 -39.95 -41.24 10.70
N PRO A 6 -39.09 -42.21 10.41
CA PRO A 6 -38.15 -42.73 11.39
C PRO A 6 -36.87 -41.87 11.42
N THR A 7 -36.43 -41.58 12.62
CA THR A 7 -35.20 -40.87 12.95
C THR A 7 -34.02 -41.82 12.78
N LEU A 8 -33.08 -41.48 11.88
CA LEU A 8 -31.79 -42.19 11.72
C LEU A 8 -30.76 -41.56 12.65
N VAL A 9 -30.33 -42.28 13.67
CA VAL A 9 -29.24 -41.87 14.56
C VAL A 9 -27.90 -42.35 13.92
N LEU A 10 -27.08 -41.41 13.52
CA LEU A 10 -25.71 -41.68 13.01
C LEU A 10 -24.73 -41.42 14.15
N SER A 11 -24.10 -42.48 14.66
CA SER A 11 -23.00 -42.38 15.63
C SER A 11 -21.69 -42.08 14.90
N LEU A 12 -21.08 -40.92 15.17
CA LEU A 12 -19.76 -40.56 14.67
C LEU A 12 -18.69 -41.00 15.69
N SER A 13 -17.84 -41.95 15.32
CA SER A 13 -16.64 -42.32 16.07
C SER A 13 -15.53 -41.31 15.73
N ILE A 14 -14.99 -40.62 16.74
CA ILE A 14 -13.88 -39.67 16.63
C ILE A 14 -12.57 -40.49 16.66
N VAL A 15 -11.84 -40.51 15.55
CA VAL A 15 -10.44 -40.97 15.50
C VAL A 15 -9.53 -39.78 15.81
N GLY A 16 -8.87 -39.84 16.97
CA GLY A 16 -7.92 -38.83 17.39
C GLY A 16 -6.66 -38.81 16.52
N LEU A 17 -6.34 -37.67 15.94
CA LEU A 17 -5.11 -37.40 15.22
C LEU A 17 -4.09 -36.80 16.19
N LEU A 18 -3.02 -37.52 16.52
CA LEU A 18 -1.90 -36.99 17.28
C LEU A 18 -1.14 -35.94 16.43
N VAL A 19 -1.15 -34.72 16.86
CA VAL A 19 -0.27 -33.66 16.33
C VAL A 19 1.04 -33.70 17.11
N ALA A 20 2.13 -34.01 16.45
CA ALA A 20 3.47 -33.94 17.02
C ALA A 20 3.87 -32.47 17.23
N GLN A 21 4.10 -32.11 18.48
CA GLN A 21 4.66 -30.82 18.87
C GLN A 21 6.18 -30.84 18.71
N SER A 22 6.72 -29.81 18.02
CA SER A 22 8.15 -29.54 17.96
C SER A 22 8.66 -29.01 19.30
N PRO A 23 9.89 -29.38 19.73
CA PRO A 23 10.42 -28.97 21.03
C PRO A 23 10.85 -27.51 21.05
N PRO A 24 10.80 -26.83 22.22
CA PRO A 24 11.22 -25.44 22.36
C PRO A 24 12.74 -25.28 22.34
N VAL A 25 13.20 -24.16 21.75
CA VAL A 25 14.59 -23.72 21.73
C VAL A 25 15.01 -23.30 23.15
N PRO A 26 16.19 -23.73 23.68
CA PRO A 26 16.61 -23.41 25.03
C PRO A 26 17.10 -21.96 25.16
N ALA A 27 16.64 -21.29 26.21
CA ALA A 27 17.10 -19.98 26.66
C ALA A 27 18.57 -20.07 27.15
N LYS A 28 19.39 -19.09 26.75
CA LYS A 28 20.76 -18.92 27.25
C LYS A 28 20.72 -18.49 28.72
N ALA A 29 21.37 -19.29 29.58
CA ALA A 29 21.60 -19.01 30.99
C ALA A 29 22.57 -17.83 31.15
N LYS A 30 22.28 -16.98 32.15
CA LYS A 30 23.19 -15.99 32.70
C LYS A 30 24.27 -16.72 33.49
N ASP A 31 25.50 -16.30 33.30
CA ASP A 31 26.62 -16.72 34.17
C ASP A 31 27.06 -15.52 35.01
N GLU A 32 26.99 -15.71 36.31
CA GLU A 32 27.46 -14.75 37.32
C GLU A 32 28.80 -15.20 37.88
N SER A 33 29.69 -14.21 37.93
CA SER A 33 30.78 -14.00 38.93
C SER A 33 31.85 -15.06 39.18
N ALA A 34 33.10 -14.62 39.11
CA ALA A 34 33.98 -14.61 40.30
C ALA A 34 35.31 -13.86 40.01
N LYS A 35 35.66 -12.99 40.94
CA LYS A 35 36.95 -12.29 41.10
C LYS A 35 38.07 -13.26 41.49
N ALA A 36 39.31 -13.01 41.00
CA ALA A 36 40.52 -12.88 41.85
C ALA A 36 41.80 -12.67 40.99
N THR A 37 42.43 -11.54 41.14
CA THR A 37 43.80 -11.23 41.60
C THR A 37 45.00 -11.91 40.96
N GLY A 38 45.94 -11.09 40.46
CA GLY A 38 47.39 -11.37 40.48
C GLY A 38 48.14 -11.15 39.17
N ALA A 39 48.84 -10.05 39.01
CA ALA A 39 49.98 -9.87 38.13
C ALA A 39 51.27 -10.47 38.81
N PRO A 40 52.45 -10.60 38.17
CA PRO A 40 53.07 -9.66 37.25
C PRO A 40 53.97 -10.26 36.11
N ASP A 41 54.32 -9.38 35.21
CA ASP A 41 55.57 -9.24 34.40
C ASP A 41 56.30 -10.43 33.79
N SER A 42 56.49 -10.34 32.45
CA SER A 42 57.82 -10.30 31.81
C SER A 42 57.74 -10.13 30.29
N LYS A 43 58.58 -9.24 29.77
CA LYS A 43 58.80 -8.85 28.37
C LYS A 43 59.89 -9.74 27.73
N PRO A 44 60.23 -9.62 26.45
CA PRO A 44 60.23 -10.69 25.43
C PRO A 44 61.66 -11.20 25.07
N PRO A 45 61.76 -12.01 24.04
CA PRO A 45 62.65 -11.62 22.92
C PRO A 45 62.17 -11.94 21.50
N GLU A 46 62.78 -11.20 20.65
CA GLU A 46 62.80 -10.95 19.23
C GLU A 46 63.32 -12.15 18.40
N LYS A 47 62.82 -12.26 17.16
CA LYS A 47 63.42 -12.39 15.83
C LYS A 47 62.74 -13.42 14.90
N ALA A 48 62.47 -12.87 13.74
CA ALA A 48 62.02 -13.44 12.49
C ALA A 48 63.12 -14.36 11.83
N PRO A 49 62.96 -14.83 10.56
CA PRO A 49 61.85 -14.89 9.61
C PRO A 49 61.72 -16.21 8.87
N ALA A 50 60.59 -16.50 8.24
CA ALA A 50 60.57 -17.31 7.01
C ALA A 50 59.23 -17.08 6.26
N GLY A 51 59.37 -16.77 4.97
CA GLY A 51 58.28 -16.41 4.08
C GLY A 51 57.30 -17.52 3.80
N GLN A 52 56.07 -17.12 3.69
CA GLN A 52 55.03 -17.85 2.94
C GLN A 52 54.34 -16.90 2.00
N SER A 53 54.40 -17.20 0.74
CA SER A 53 53.84 -16.54 -0.39
C SER A 53 52.32 -16.47 -0.29
N LYS A 54 51.79 -15.23 -0.38
CA LYS A 54 50.37 -14.93 -0.53
C LYS A 54 49.88 -15.49 -1.87
N PRO A 55 48.68 -16.14 -1.92
CA PRO A 55 48.05 -16.52 -3.19
C PRO A 55 47.74 -15.28 -4.02
N PRO A 56 47.85 -15.32 -5.35
CA PRO A 56 47.57 -14.16 -6.19
C PRO A 56 46.08 -13.80 -6.12
N GLU A 57 45.82 -12.53 -5.90
CA GLU A 57 44.53 -11.89 -6.04
C GLU A 57 44.02 -12.12 -7.47
N PRO A 58 42.73 -12.52 -7.68
CA PRO A 58 42.23 -12.65 -9.04
C PRO A 58 42.23 -11.29 -9.73
N ALA A 59 42.89 -11.25 -10.87
CA ALA A 59 42.96 -10.08 -11.72
C ALA A 59 41.52 -9.54 -12.00
N LYS A 60 41.30 -8.27 -11.67
CA LYS A 60 40.15 -7.53 -12.14
C LYS A 60 40.22 -7.46 -13.66
N ALA A 61 39.40 -8.23 -14.33
CA ALA A 61 39.14 -8.05 -15.75
C ALA A 61 38.37 -6.73 -15.91
N GLU A 62 39.07 -5.66 -16.15
CA GLU A 62 38.47 -4.44 -16.70
C GLU A 62 38.10 -4.72 -18.16
N SER A 63 36.88 -5.13 -18.40
CA SER A 63 36.29 -5.03 -19.71
C SER A 63 36.11 -3.53 -20.03
N PRO A 64 36.57 -3.03 -21.20
CA PRO A 64 36.27 -1.67 -21.60
C PRO A 64 34.79 -1.54 -21.81
N VAL A 65 34.09 -0.94 -20.82
CA VAL A 65 32.70 -0.50 -21.00
C VAL A 65 32.73 0.57 -22.09
N SER A 66 32.36 0.16 -23.27
CA SER A 66 32.01 1.02 -24.39
C SER A 66 31.13 2.16 -23.86
N LYS A 67 31.47 3.42 -24.17
CA LYS A 67 30.65 4.58 -23.87
C LYS A 67 29.27 4.37 -24.50
N THR A 68 28.37 3.94 -23.70
CA THR A 68 26.93 3.89 -23.72
C THR A 68 26.24 4.58 -24.89
N GLU A 69 25.70 3.81 -25.79
CA GLU A 69 24.37 4.08 -26.31
C GLU A 69 23.44 4.21 -25.09
N LYS A 70 22.76 5.35 -24.92
CA LYS A 70 21.69 5.49 -23.94
C LYS A 70 20.72 4.34 -24.20
N SER A 71 20.68 3.35 -23.33
CA SER A 71 19.67 2.29 -23.39
C SER A 71 18.32 2.97 -23.56
N ALA A 72 17.63 2.69 -24.66
CA ALA A 72 16.32 3.25 -24.93
C ALA A 72 15.43 2.95 -23.71
N ASN A 73 14.75 3.98 -23.21
CA ASN A 73 13.81 3.80 -22.10
C ASN A 73 12.71 2.82 -22.57
N ARG A 74 12.66 1.62 -21.99
CA ARG A 74 11.65 0.61 -22.33
C ARG A 74 10.22 1.05 -22.05
N PHE A 75 10.06 2.14 -21.33
CA PHE A 75 8.78 2.75 -20.99
C PHE A 75 8.54 4.06 -21.73
N SER A 76 9.27 4.33 -22.84
CA SER A 76 9.02 5.51 -23.67
C SER A 76 7.56 5.56 -24.10
N PRO A 77 6.93 6.75 -24.10
CA PRO A 77 5.52 6.90 -24.41
C PRO A 77 5.21 6.51 -25.84
N THR A 78 4.02 5.95 -26.05
CA THR A 78 3.48 5.60 -27.38
C THR A 78 2.15 6.28 -27.62
N SER A 79 1.63 6.22 -28.84
CA SER A 79 0.28 6.74 -29.13
C SER A 79 -0.85 5.91 -28.51
N ARG A 80 -0.54 4.75 -27.93
CA ARG A 80 -1.52 3.95 -27.20
C ARG A 80 -1.64 4.43 -25.77
N PRO A 81 -2.85 4.46 -25.19
CA PRO A 81 -3.06 4.79 -23.79
C PRO A 81 -2.33 3.80 -22.87
N GLU A 82 -1.56 4.32 -21.96
CA GLU A 82 -0.82 3.56 -20.96
C GLU A 82 -0.82 4.26 -19.61
N ARG A 83 -0.29 3.63 -18.55
CA ARG A 83 -0.22 4.19 -17.20
C ARG A 83 -1.58 4.69 -16.70
N LEU A 84 -2.63 3.88 -16.89
CA LEU A 84 -3.96 4.21 -16.39
C LEU A 84 -3.96 4.16 -14.87
N VAL A 85 -4.46 5.22 -14.23
CA VAL A 85 -4.59 5.32 -12.77
C VAL A 85 -5.97 5.84 -12.41
N LEU A 86 -6.65 5.12 -11.52
CA LEU A 86 -7.83 5.61 -10.82
C LEU A 86 -7.41 6.25 -9.49
N THR A 87 -8.06 7.34 -9.12
CA THR A 87 -7.84 8.04 -7.84
C THR A 87 -9.17 8.39 -7.18
N LEU A 88 -9.20 8.35 -5.83
CA LEU A 88 -10.35 8.84 -5.09
C LEU A 88 -10.39 10.38 -5.12
N LEU A 89 -11.60 10.90 -5.25
CA LEU A 89 -11.90 12.33 -5.18
C LEU A 89 -12.85 12.63 -4.02
N GLU A 90 -13.11 13.92 -3.77
CA GLU A 90 -14.24 14.31 -2.91
C GLU A 90 -15.53 13.69 -3.45
N HIS A 91 -16.39 13.24 -2.56
CA HIS A 91 -17.61 12.51 -2.91
C HIS A 91 -17.35 11.21 -3.70
N PRO A 92 -16.54 10.27 -3.15
CA PRO A 92 -16.11 9.06 -3.85
C PRO A 92 -17.28 8.12 -4.20
N GLN A 93 -18.48 8.37 -3.68
CA GLN A 93 -19.71 7.64 -4.03
C GLN A 93 -20.28 8.06 -5.40
N SER A 94 -19.89 9.23 -5.93
CA SER A 94 -20.43 9.78 -7.18
C SER A 94 -19.37 10.29 -8.14
N ARG A 95 -18.10 10.33 -7.71
CA ARG A 95 -16.96 10.84 -8.49
C ARG A 95 -15.76 9.91 -8.43
N MET A 96 -15.00 9.85 -9.55
CA MET A 96 -13.75 9.10 -9.66
C MET A 96 -12.76 9.86 -10.55
N GLY A 97 -11.52 9.98 -10.12
CA GLY A 97 -10.43 10.50 -10.94
C GLY A 97 -9.90 9.39 -11.86
N LEU A 98 -9.61 9.72 -13.10
CA LEU A 98 -8.94 8.86 -14.07
C LEU A 98 -7.86 9.67 -14.77
N SER A 99 -6.67 9.10 -14.89
CA SER A 99 -5.58 9.63 -15.70
C SER A 99 -4.90 8.52 -16.52
N TRP A 100 -4.27 8.93 -17.62
CA TRP A 100 -3.46 8.05 -18.46
C TRP A 100 -2.44 8.87 -19.25
N ARG A 101 -1.47 8.19 -19.85
CA ARG A 101 -0.42 8.79 -20.67
C ARG A 101 -0.48 8.31 -22.12
N THR A 102 -0.05 9.18 -23.05
CA THR A 102 0.29 8.87 -24.44
C THR A 102 1.56 9.64 -24.83
N ASP A 103 2.10 9.38 -26.02
CA ASP A 103 3.11 10.25 -26.59
C ASP A 103 2.55 11.64 -26.94
N ALA A 104 3.43 12.60 -27.25
CA ALA A 104 3.08 13.98 -27.51
C ALA A 104 2.29 14.19 -28.83
N THR A 105 2.13 13.18 -29.68
CA THR A 105 1.35 13.26 -30.92
C THR A 105 -0.15 13.20 -30.67
N VAL A 106 -0.57 12.63 -29.54
CA VAL A 106 -1.98 12.49 -29.16
C VAL A 106 -2.41 13.72 -28.34
N SER A 107 -2.92 14.73 -29.01
CA SER A 107 -3.31 16.01 -28.38
C SER A 107 -4.68 16.01 -27.69
N THR A 108 -5.50 14.99 -27.91
CA THR A 108 -6.87 14.89 -27.35
C THR A 108 -7.09 13.53 -26.73
N GLY A 109 -7.36 13.50 -25.44
CA GLY A 109 -7.75 12.30 -24.71
C GLY A 109 -9.27 12.17 -24.59
N LEU A 110 -9.77 10.93 -24.68
CA LEU A 110 -11.16 10.55 -24.47
C LEU A 110 -11.24 9.36 -23.51
N ALA A 111 -12.21 9.37 -22.60
CA ALA A 111 -12.59 8.21 -21.84
C ALA A 111 -14.03 7.80 -22.16
N GLN A 112 -14.28 6.52 -22.35
CA GLN A 112 -15.63 5.97 -22.40
C GLN A 112 -15.93 5.26 -21.09
N VAL A 113 -17.08 5.56 -20.50
CA VAL A 113 -17.52 4.99 -19.23
C VAL A 113 -19.02 4.69 -19.26
N GLY A 114 -19.40 3.60 -18.67
CA GLY A 114 -20.81 3.19 -18.51
C GLY A 114 -20.95 2.01 -17.57
N PRO A 115 -22.18 1.53 -17.35
CA PRO A 115 -22.42 0.35 -16.52
C PRO A 115 -21.66 -0.86 -17.05
N ALA A 116 -21.03 -1.63 -16.17
CA ALA A 116 -20.44 -2.90 -16.58
C ALA A 116 -21.54 -3.88 -16.97
N LEU A 117 -21.39 -4.52 -18.12
CA LEU A 117 -22.34 -5.50 -18.67
C LEU A 117 -21.63 -6.84 -18.84
N ASP A 118 -22.38 -7.95 -18.65
CA ASP A 118 -21.84 -9.30 -18.85
C ASP A 118 -21.50 -9.60 -20.33
N SER A 119 -22.22 -8.98 -21.27
CA SER A 119 -21.91 -9.08 -22.69
C SER A 119 -20.91 -8.01 -23.13
N GLY A 120 -19.67 -8.42 -23.43
CA GLY A 120 -18.64 -7.52 -23.95
C GLY A 120 -19.03 -6.86 -25.28
N TYR A 121 -19.75 -7.56 -26.16
CA TYR A 121 -20.24 -6.97 -27.43
C TYR A 121 -21.35 -5.94 -27.20
N ALA A 122 -22.28 -6.17 -26.25
CA ALA A 122 -23.28 -5.17 -25.89
C ALA A 122 -22.62 -3.91 -25.31
N MET A 123 -21.66 -4.09 -24.41
CA MET A 123 -20.87 -3.01 -23.81
C MET A 123 -20.16 -2.18 -24.89
N LYS A 124 -19.45 -2.82 -25.82
CA LYS A 124 -18.77 -2.16 -26.94
C LYS A 124 -19.78 -1.37 -27.80
N THR A 125 -20.89 -2.00 -28.19
CA THR A 125 -21.93 -1.36 -29.02
C THR A 125 -22.55 -0.16 -28.33
N HIS A 126 -22.86 -0.24 -27.03
CA HIS A 126 -23.38 0.88 -26.27
C HIS A 126 -22.38 2.03 -26.15
N ALA A 127 -21.11 1.72 -25.93
CA ALA A 127 -20.05 2.73 -25.84
C ALA A 127 -19.85 3.46 -27.18
N GLU A 128 -19.90 2.75 -28.31
CA GLU A 128 -19.78 3.34 -29.65
C GLU A 128 -20.97 4.23 -30.02
N LYS A 129 -22.17 3.86 -29.58
CA LYS A 129 -23.41 4.60 -29.87
C LYS A 129 -23.78 5.65 -28.82
N GLY A 130 -23.08 5.72 -27.68
CA GLY A 130 -23.45 6.59 -26.57
C GLY A 130 -24.82 6.25 -25.97
N THR A 131 -25.16 4.95 -25.88
CA THR A 131 -26.44 4.45 -25.37
C THR A 131 -26.23 3.57 -24.13
N GLY A 132 -27.31 3.09 -23.51
CA GLY A 132 -27.22 2.15 -22.38
C GLY A 132 -26.49 2.73 -21.14
N GLY A 133 -26.45 4.05 -20.99
CA GLY A 133 -25.72 4.73 -19.93
C GLY A 133 -24.23 4.92 -20.18
N PHE A 134 -23.73 4.55 -21.39
CA PHE A 134 -22.37 4.87 -21.79
C PHE A 134 -22.26 6.30 -22.30
N ARG A 135 -21.18 6.97 -21.90
CA ARG A 135 -20.83 8.33 -22.31
C ARG A 135 -19.36 8.45 -22.62
N SER A 136 -19.02 9.39 -23.50
CA SER A 136 -17.63 9.75 -23.82
C SER A 136 -17.30 11.08 -23.13
N LEU A 137 -16.19 11.08 -22.40
CA LEU A 137 -15.70 12.22 -21.65
C LEU A 137 -14.41 12.73 -22.26
N LYS A 138 -14.34 14.03 -22.55
CA LYS A 138 -13.12 14.67 -23.06
C LYS A 138 -12.17 14.91 -21.88
N ALA A 139 -10.92 14.51 -22.04
CA ALA A 139 -9.89 14.74 -21.04
C ALA A 139 -9.30 16.15 -21.14
N ARG A 140 -8.88 16.69 -19.98
CA ARG A 140 -7.87 17.74 -19.95
C ARG A 140 -6.52 17.09 -20.27
N THR A 141 -5.82 17.64 -21.25
CA THR A 141 -4.49 17.15 -21.69
C THR A 141 -3.42 18.15 -21.28
N GLU A 142 -2.34 17.64 -20.70
CA GLU A 142 -1.18 18.40 -20.29
C GLU A 142 0.08 17.72 -20.83
N THR A 143 0.98 18.51 -21.47
CA THR A 143 2.26 17.99 -21.94
C THR A 143 3.29 18.12 -20.83
N VAL A 144 3.95 17.03 -20.49
CA VAL A 144 5.09 16.98 -19.56
C VAL A 144 6.35 16.64 -20.32
N GLU A 145 7.40 17.41 -20.07
CA GLU A 145 8.74 17.14 -20.56
C GLU A 145 9.67 17.03 -19.35
N ALA A 146 10.02 15.81 -18.97
CA ALA A 146 10.84 15.52 -17.80
C ALA A 146 11.54 14.16 -17.97
N GLY A 147 12.70 14.00 -17.34
CA GLY A 147 13.46 12.75 -17.37
C GLY A 147 13.96 12.34 -18.75
N GLY A 148 14.00 13.27 -19.71
CA GLY A 148 14.40 13.01 -21.10
C GLY A 148 13.27 12.50 -22.00
N GLU A 149 12.03 12.41 -21.49
CA GLU A 149 10.84 12.03 -22.22
C GLU A 149 9.86 13.20 -22.34
N LYS A 150 9.10 13.22 -23.44
CA LYS A 150 8.01 14.16 -23.67
C LYS A 150 6.73 13.38 -23.92
N ALA A 151 5.73 13.59 -23.08
CA ALA A 151 4.48 12.84 -23.10
C ALA A 151 3.27 13.74 -22.83
N ASN A 152 2.11 13.33 -23.33
CA ASN A 152 0.84 13.92 -22.97
C ASN A 152 0.16 13.08 -21.89
N TYR A 153 -0.22 13.74 -20.81
CA TYR A 153 -1.04 13.19 -19.75
C TYR A 153 -2.47 13.70 -19.88
N HIS A 154 -3.40 12.80 -19.74
CA HIS A 154 -4.82 13.04 -19.92
C HIS A 154 -5.53 12.79 -18.61
N LYS A 155 -6.38 13.71 -18.15
CA LYS A 155 -7.15 13.58 -16.90
C LYS A 155 -8.63 13.79 -17.13
N VAL A 156 -9.43 12.95 -16.50
CA VAL A 156 -10.89 13.04 -16.48
C VAL A 156 -11.39 12.89 -15.05
N THR A 157 -12.34 13.72 -14.66
CA THR A 157 -13.21 13.44 -13.51
C THR A 157 -14.48 12.77 -14.04
N ILE A 158 -14.69 11.53 -13.64
CA ILE A 158 -15.92 10.80 -13.92
C ILE A 158 -16.92 11.19 -12.84
N GLU A 159 -17.97 11.91 -13.21
CA GLU A 159 -19.01 12.41 -12.31
C GLU A 159 -20.32 11.63 -12.49
N GLU A 160 -21.32 11.93 -11.67
CA GLU A 160 -22.66 11.32 -11.76
C GLU A 160 -22.67 9.79 -11.71
N LEU A 161 -21.76 9.23 -10.90
CA LEU A 161 -21.74 7.80 -10.65
C LEU A 161 -22.83 7.42 -9.64
N GLU A 162 -23.48 6.28 -9.87
CA GLU A 162 -24.40 5.69 -8.91
C GLU A 162 -23.58 4.97 -7.82
N PRO A 163 -23.83 5.26 -6.53
CA PRO A 163 -23.07 4.68 -5.44
C PRO A 163 -23.06 3.15 -5.46
N GLY A 164 -21.87 2.56 -5.43
CA GLY A 164 -21.69 1.12 -5.35
C GLY A 164 -22.02 0.33 -6.62
N ARG A 165 -22.41 0.97 -7.71
CA ARG A 165 -22.61 0.33 -9.01
C ARG A 165 -21.29 -0.03 -9.66
N LEU A 166 -21.21 -1.17 -10.33
CA LEU A 166 -20.03 -1.54 -11.12
C LEU A 166 -20.06 -0.83 -12.48
N TYR A 167 -18.98 -0.11 -12.78
CA TYR A 167 -18.75 0.58 -14.04
C TYR A 167 -17.63 -0.07 -14.83
N ALA A 168 -17.74 0.00 -16.15
CA ALA A 168 -16.67 -0.31 -17.09
C ALA A 168 -16.22 0.97 -17.77
N TYR A 169 -14.91 1.10 -18.03
CA TYR A 169 -14.34 2.21 -18.76
C TYR A 169 -13.15 1.79 -19.60
N ARG A 170 -12.84 2.61 -20.61
CA ARG A 170 -11.58 2.58 -21.34
C ARG A 170 -11.13 4.01 -21.66
N ALA A 171 -9.82 4.19 -21.83
CA ALA A 171 -9.22 5.47 -22.18
C ALA A 171 -8.59 5.41 -23.57
N GLY A 172 -8.51 6.55 -24.26
CA GLY A 172 -7.94 6.61 -25.61
C GLY A 172 -7.99 7.98 -26.23
N ASP A 173 -7.99 8.01 -27.58
CA ASP A 173 -8.08 9.20 -28.44
C ASP A 173 -9.26 9.15 -29.44
N GLY A 174 -10.09 8.12 -29.36
CA GLY A 174 -11.15 7.84 -30.32
C GLY A 174 -10.76 6.84 -31.41
N ARG A 175 -9.48 6.58 -31.61
CA ARG A 175 -8.93 5.57 -32.54
C ARG A 175 -8.22 4.45 -31.78
N ASN A 176 -7.26 4.82 -30.95
CA ASN A 176 -6.53 3.90 -30.10
C ASN A 176 -7.18 3.89 -28.72
N TRP A 177 -7.49 2.72 -28.20
CA TRP A 177 -8.13 2.52 -26.93
C TRP A 177 -7.31 1.57 -26.08
N SER A 178 -7.35 1.79 -24.74
CA SER A 178 -6.92 0.79 -23.76
C SER A 178 -7.87 -0.41 -23.79
N GLU A 179 -7.54 -1.46 -23.04
CA GLU A 179 -8.48 -2.49 -22.66
C GLU A 179 -9.63 -1.90 -21.81
N TRP A 180 -10.70 -2.67 -21.64
CA TRP A 180 -11.76 -2.34 -20.72
C TRP A 180 -11.35 -2.68 -19.29
N HIS A 181 -11.46 -1.70 -18.39
CA HIS A 181 -11.27 -1.85 -16.96
C HIS A 181 -12.60 -1.66 -16.23
N GLN A 182 -12.67 -2.13 -15.00
CA GLN A 182 -13.86 -2.00 -14.17
C GLN A 182 -13.50 -1.40 -12.81
N PHE A 183 -14.39 -0.58 -12.28
CA PHE A 183 -14.28 -0.02 -10.95
C PHE A 183 -15.64 0.13 -10.29
N ARG A 184 -15.63 0.33 -8.98
CA ARG A 184 -16.84 0.57 -8.20
C ARG A 184 -16.65 1.82 -7.34
N PRO A 185 -17.51 2.86 -7.49
CA PRO A 185 -17.50 3.98 -6.56
C PRO A 185 -17.94 3.54 -5.16
N ALA A 186 -17.64 4.35 -4.14
CA ALA A 186 -18.07 4.10 -2.78
C ALA A 186 -19.59 3.88 -2.71
N ARG A 187 -20.03 3.12 -1.73
CA ARG A 187 -21.46 2.94 -1.45
C ARG A 187 -21.96 4.10 -0.58
N THR A 188 -23.25 4.24 -0.42
CA THR A 188 -23.84 5.16 0.55
C THR A 188 -23.89 4.56 1.96
N GLY A 189 -23.84 5.43 2.97
CA GLY A 189 -23.93 5.04 4.38
C GLY A 189 -22.64 4.49 4.94
N SER A 190 -22.69 3.96 6.15
CA SER A 190 -21.54 3.44 6.91
C SER A 190 -21.40 1.94 6.71
N ARG A 191 -21.11 1.49 5.50
CA ARG A 191 -20.87 0.07 5.23
C ARG A 191 -19.42 -0.28 5.47
N PRO A 192 -19.10 -1.49 5.92
CA PRO A 192 -17.71 -1.94 6.02
C PRO A 192 -17.02 -1.85 4.67
N PHE A 193 -15.74 -1.49 4.71
CA PHE A 193 -14.85 -1.42 3.55
C PHE A 193 -13.44 -1.83 3.93
N ARG A 194 -12.63 -2.14 2.93
CA ARG A 194 -11.23 -2.53 3.08
C ARG A 194 -10.34 -1.64 2.24
N PHE A 195 -9.22 -1.22 2.80
CA PHE A 195 -8.16 -0.62 2.02
C PHE A 195 -6.81 -1.25 2.35
N VAL A 196 -5.85 -1.08 1.47
CA VAL A 196 -4.46 -1.44 1.73
C VAL A 196 -3.62 -0.18 1.85
N TYR A 197 -2.57 -0.26 2.67
CA TYR A 197 -1.61 0.81 2.85
C TYR A 197 -0.21 0.30 2.51
N PHE A 198 0.54 1.13 1.78
CA PHE A 198 1.93 0.92 1.45
C PHE A 198 2.76 2.11 1.96
N GLY A 199 3.79 1.85 2.73
CA GLY A 199 4.92 2.76 2.87
C GLY A 199 5.79 2.68 1.62
N ASP A 200 6.90 3.37 1.64
CA ASP A 200 7.90 3.51 0.58
C ASP A 200 8.01 2.28 -0.33
N ALA A 201 7.69 2.45 -1.60
CA ALA A 201 7.79 1.41 -2.63
C ALA A 201 9.14 1.44 -3.36
N GLN A 202 9.82 2.57 -3.30
CA GLN A 202 11.02 2.92 -4.04
C GLN A 202 12.13 1.85 -4.04
N ASN A 203 13.01 1.93 -5.04
CA ASN A 203 14.10 1.03 -5.40
C ASN A 203 13.64 -0.34 -5.94
N ASP A 204 14.15 -0.70 -7.12
CA ASP A 204 13.86 -1.97 -7.78
C ASP A 204 12.36 -2.30 -7.80
N VAL A 205 11.55 -1.25 -8.11
CA VAL A 205 10.09 -1.26 -7.93
C VAL A 205 9.47 -2.36 -8.75
N LEU A 206 9.87 -2.50 -10.01
CA LEU A 206 9.32 -3.53 -10.88
C LEU A 206 9.73 -4.94 -10.44
N ASP A 207 10.99 -5.11 -10.06
CA ASP A 207 11.52 -6.44 -9.77
C ASP A 207 11.10 -6.93 -8.38
N LEU A 208 11.06 -6.05 -7.38
CA LEU A 208 10.91 -6.45 -5.98
C LEU A 208 9.60 -5.98 -5.32
N TRP A 209 9.09 -4.78 -5.67
CA TRP A 209 7.82 -4.30 -5.10
C TRP A 209 6.59 -4.88 -5.80
N SER A 210 6.71 -5.26 -7.08
CA SER A 210 5.58 -5.83 -7.84
C SER A 210 4.92 -7.03 -7.16
N ARG A 211 5.69 -7.88 -6.45
CA ARG A 211 5.15 -9.01 -5.69
C ARG A 211 4.33 -8.56 -4.49
N VAL A 212 4.66 -7.40 -3.90
CA VAL A 212 3.97 -6.86 -2.72
C VAL A 212 2.58 -6.36 -3.11
N ILE A 213 2.48 -5.50 -4.14
CA ILE A 213 1.19 -4.98 -4.59
C ILE A 213 0.28 -6.09 -5.12
N ARG A 214 0.83 -7.10 -5.82
CA ARG A 214 0.07 -8.26 -6.29
C ARG A 214 -0.41 -9.15 -5.15
N GLN A 215 0.37 -9.29 -4.08
CA GLN A 215 -0.07 -10.00 -2.88
C GLN A 215 -1.17 -9.22 -2.15
N ALA A 216 -1.05 -7.90 -2.05
CA ALA A 216 -2.04 -7.02 -1.43
C ALA A 216 -3.38 -7.04 -2.19
N ASP A 217 -3.36 -7.05 -3.53
CA ASP A 217 -4.57 -7.12 -4.36
C ASP A 217 -5.42 -8.38 -4.10
N ARG A 218 -4.80 -9.49 -3.65
CA ARG A 218 -5.54 -10.71 -3.28
C ARG A 218 -6.53 -10.50 -2.13
N PHE A 219 -6.35 -9.46 -1.34
CA PHE A 219 -7.29 -9.07 -0.28
C PHE A 219 -8.47 -8.26 -0.80
N ARG A 220 -8.50 -7.94 -2.11
CA ARG A 220 -9.57 -7.21 -2.81
C ARG A 220 -9.92 -5.87 -2.12
N PRO A 221 -8.96 -4.95 -2.01
CA PRO A 221 -9.21 -3.66 -1.39
C PRO A 221 -10.15 -2.81 -2.24
N ASP A 222 -10.95 -1.97 -1.58
CA ASP A 222 -11.77 -0.96 -2.24
C ASP A 222 -10.91 0.20 -2.79
N PHE A 223 -9.76 0.50 -2.14
CA PHE A 223 -8.76 1.46 -2.60
C PHE A 223 -7.38 1.22 -1.94
N MET A 224 -6.37 1.99 -2.35
CA MET A 224 -4.99 1.89 -1.86
C MET A 224 -4.49 3.25 -1.36
N ILE A 225 -3.77 3.26 -0.23
CA ILE A 225 -3.02 4.41 0.28
C ILE A 225 -1.53 4.18 0.03
N HIS A 226 -0.83 5.21 -0.46
CA HIS A 226 0.62 5.24 -0.57
C HIS A 226 1.16 6.40 0.26
N ALA A 227 1.98 6.12 1.26
CA ALA A 227 2.54 7.13 2.17
C ALA A 227 3.85 7.76 1.65
N GLY A 228 3.94 7.99 0.35
CA GLY A 228 5.08 8.64 -0.30
C GLY A 228 6.18 7.69 -0.75
N ASP A 229 7.18 8.26 -1.44
CA ASP A 229 8.33 7.57 -2.00
C ASP A 229 7.91 6.37 -2.88
N LEU A 230 7.01 6.65 -3.85
CA LEU A 230 6.50 5.65 -4.79
C LEU A 230 7.59 5.18 -5.74
N VAL A 231 8.51 6.10 -6.07
CA VAL A 231 9.63 5.90 -6.99
C VAL A 231 10.94 6.37 -6.36
N ASN A 232 12.08 5.93 -6.89
CA ASN A 232 13.38 6.34 -6.37
C ASN A 232 13.79 7.76 -6.82
N ARG A 233 13.33 8.20 -8.00
CA ARG A 233 13.65 9.51 -8.58
C ARG A 233 12.43 10.07 -9.29
N GLY A 234 11.74 11.00 -8.66
CA GLY A 234 10.49 11.56 -9.17
C GLY A 234 10.58 12.22 -10.56
N GLU A 235 11.74 12.78 -10.93
CA GLU A 235 11.95 13.35 -12.28
C GLU A 235 12.27 12.31 -13.35
N ASN A 236 12.55 11.05 -12.98
CA ASN A 236 12.93 10.02 -13.92
C ASN A 236 11.69 9.27 -14.43
N ASP A 237 11.37 9.44 -15.71
CA ASP A 237 10.22 8.79 -16.32
C ASP A 237 10.29 7.26 -16.30
N SER A 238 11.49 6.69 -16.36
CA SER A 238 11.66 5.23 -16.27
C SER A 238 11.30 4.67 -14.91
N ASP A 239 11.61 5.39 -13.82
CA ASP A 239 11.23 4.96 -12.46
C ASP A 239 9.69 4.94 -12.31
N TRP A 240 9.00 5.94 -12.86
CA TRP A 240 7.53 5.93 -12.97
C TRP A 240 7.02 4.78 -13.85
N GLY A 241 7.73 4.50 -14.95
CA GLY A 241 7.43 3.34 -15.80
C GLY A 241 7.47 2.03 -15.03
N GLU A 242 8.45 1.84 -14.17
CA GLU A 242 8.53 0.68 -13.29
C GLU A 242 7.37 0.61 -12.30
N TRP A 243 7.02 1.72 -11.66
CA TRP A 243 5.90 1.77 -10.72
C TRP A 243 4.57 1.40 -11.38
N HIS A 244 4.28 1.98 -12.55
CA HIS A 244 3.09 1.64 -13.31
C HIS A 244 3.07 0.18 -13.78
N ALA A 245 4.21 -0.34 -14.23
CA ALA A 245 4.32 -1.73 -14.68
C ALA A 245 4.20 -2.73 -13.52
N ALA A 246 4.71 -2.38 -12.33
CA ALA A 246 4.61 -3.20 -11.13
C ALA A 246 3.16 -3.40 -10.69
N GLY A 247 2.37 -2.33 -10.66
CA GLY A 247 0.95 -2.38 -10.33
C GLY A 247 0.08 -2.83 -11.52
N GLY A 248 0.48 -2.49 -12.74
CA GLY A 248 -0.21 -2.87 -13.96
C GLY A 248 -1.71 -2.51 -13.94
N TRP A 249 -2.57 -3.49 -14.22
CA TRP A 249 -4.02 -3.31 -14.22
C TRP A 249 -4.61 -2.99 -12.83
N ILE A 250 -3.87 -3.23 -11.74
CA ILE A 250 -4.34 -2.92 -10.38
C ILE A 250 -4.58 -1.41 -10.24
N HIS A 251 -3.66 -0.57 -10.74
CA HIS A 251 -3.84 0.89 -10.72
C HIS A 251 -5.04 1.37 -11.55
N ALA A 252 -5.42 0.61 -12.57
CA ALA A 252 -6.57 0.89 -13.42
C ALA A 252 -7.91 0.39 -12.85
N THR A 253 -7.91 -0.39 -11.77
CA THR A 253 -9.13 -1.01 -11.21
C THR A 253 -9.35 -0.68 -9.72
N VAL A 254 -8.27 -0.49 -8.96
CA VAL A 254 -8.30 -0.14 -7.54
C VAL A 254 -7.83 1.31 -7.39
N PRO A 255 -8.70 2.24 -6.97
CA PRO A 255 -8.32 3.66 -6.88
C PRO A 255 -7.21 3.90 -5.85
N GLY A 256 -6.30 4.83 -6.17
CA GLY A 256 -5.24 5.27 -5.29
C GLY A 256 -5.60 6.52 -4.47
N LEU A 257 -4.94 6.65 -3.32
CA LEU A 257 -4.92 7.83 -2.47
C LEU A 257 -3.46 8.08 -2.04
N PRO A 258 -2.61 8.57 -2.96
CA PRO A 258 -1.19 8.76 -2.69
C PRO A 258 -0.91 10.10 -2.01
N THR A 259 0.09 10.13 -1.12
CA THR A 259 0.75 11.34 -0.62
C THR A 259 2.18 11.39 -1.14
N PRO A 260 2.76 12.57 -1.45
CA PRO A 260 4.13 12.62 -1.96
C PRO A 260 5.16 12.42 -0.84
N GLY A 261 6.21 11.64 -1.13
CA GLY A 261 7.41 11.53 -0.31
C GLY A 261 8.54 12.45 -0.80
N ASN A 262 9.70 12.37 -0.17
CA ASN A 262 10.82 13.22 -0.55
C ASN A 262 11.45 12.81 -1.90
N HIS A 263 11.27 11.58 -2.34
CA HIS A 263 11.73 11.12 -3.65
C HIS A 263 10.87 11.60 -4.82
N GLU A 264 9.65 12.07 -4.58
CA GLU A 264 8.84 12.81 -5.55
C GLU A 264 9.28 14.27 -5.71
N TYR A 265 10.25 14.73 -4.90
CA TYR A 265 10.85 16.06 -4.99
C TYR A 265 12.29 15.98 -5.49
N SER A 266 12.68 16.94 -6.34
CA SER A 266 14.00 16.96 -6.93
C SER A 266 14.52 18.35 -7.20
N GLY A 267 15.78 18.45 -7.59
CA GLY A 267 16.40 19.70 -7.98
C GLY A 267 16.79 20.63 -6.84
N SER A 268 16.93 20.13 -5.59
CA SER A 268 17.52 20.91 -4.51
C SER A 268 19.01 21.20 -4.80
N ILE A 269 19.42 22.43 -4.56
CA ILE A 269 20.82 22.85 -4.63
C ILE A 269 21.14 23.55 -3.32
N SER A 270 22.18 23.11 -2.63
CA SER A 270 22.69 23.71 -1.40
C SER A 270 24.16 24.06 -1.56
N LEU A 271 24.44 25.11 -2.35
CA LEU A 271 25.76 25.67 -2.51
C LEU A 271 25.80 27.10 -1.95
N PRO A 272 26.91 27.59 -1.39
CA PRO A 272 27.03 28.96 -0.96
C PRO A 272 26.66 29.92 -2.09
N GLY A 273 25.66 30.78 -1.87
CA GLY A 273 25.16 31.75 -2.86
C GLY A 273 24.23 31.16 -3.94
N LEU A 274 23.94 29.85 -3.94
CA LEU A 274 23.07 29.21 -4.93
C LEU A 274 22.19 28.13 -4.25
N ALA A 275 21.33 28.54 -3.33
CA ALA A 275 20.37 27.63 -2.72
C ALA A 275 19.08 27.56 -3.56
N ARG A 276 18.68 26.37 -4.00
CA ARG A 276 17.39 26.10 -4.63
C ARG A 276 16.66 25.03 -3.85
N LYS A 277 15.39 25.32 -3.48
CA LYS A 277 14.50 24.36 -2.86
C LYS A 277 14.15 23.22 -3.84
N ALA A 278 14.02 22.01 -3.33
CA ALA A 278 13.46 20.90 -4.09
C ALA A 278 12.02 21.23 -4.55
N ARG A 279 11.65 20.74 -5.72
CA ARG A 279 10.31 20.93 -6.29
C ARG A 279 9.66 19.58 -6.51
N LEU A 280 8.35 19.55 -6.32
CA LEU A 280 7.54 18.41 -6.72
C LEU A 280 7.73 18.13 -8.21
N THR A 281 7.92 16.86 -8.56
CA THR A 281 8.06 16.42 -9.95
C THR A 281 6.82 16.82 -10.77
N PRO A 282 6.98 17.27 -12.02
CA PRO A 282 5.84 17.55 -12.89
C PRO A 282 4.99 16.31 -13.18
N HIS A 283 5.58 15.12 -13.06
CA HIS A 283 4.84 13.87 -13.21
C HIS A 283 3.71 13.72 -12.19
N TRP A 284 3.86 14.22 -10.96
CA TRP A 284 2.87 14.03 -9.88
C TRP A 284 1.49 14.56 -10.27
N ASN A 285 1.40 15.85 -10.52
CA ASN A 285 0.13 16.47 -10.88
C ASN A 285 -0.37 16.04 -12.27
N ALA A 286 0.50 15.57 -13.15
CA ALA A 286 0.11 15.08 -14.45
C ALA A 286 -0.60 13.72 -14.37
N GLN A 287 -0.10 12.80 -13.54
CA GLN A 287 -0.58 11.42 -13.50
C GLN A 287 -1.58 11.12 -12.37
N PHE A 288 -1.74 12.03 -11.38
CA PHE A 288 -2.73 11.85 -10.33
C PHE A 288 -3.81 12.92 -10.39
N ASN A 289 -5.06 12.51 -10.48
CA ASN A 289 -6.22 13.40 -10.40
C ASN A 289 -6.78 13.35 -8.97
N LEU A 290 -6.24 14.19 -8.09
CA LEU A 290 -6.52 14.17 -6.66
C LEU A 290 -7.40 15.35 -6.23
N PRO A 291 -8.00 15.33 -5.02
CA PRO A 291 -8.74 16.44 -4.48
C PRO A 291 -7.94 17.75 -4.44
N ALA A 292 -8.61 18.87 -4.67
CA ALA A 292 -8.01 20.21 -4.65
C ALA A 292 -8.47 21.05 -3.43
N ASN A 293 -8.95 20.39 -2.38
CA ASN A 293 -9.51 21.01 -1.17
C ASN A 293 -8.50 21.14 -0.01
N GLY A 294 -7.22 21.07 -0.31
CA GLY A 294 -6.11 21.15 0.64
C GLY A 294 -5.77 22.58 1.08
N ALA A 295 -4.68 22.68 1.83
CA ALA A 295 -4.10 23.98 2.17
C ALA A 295 -3.71 24.74 0.88
N PRO A 296 -3.95 26.06 0.80
CA PRO A 296 -3.71 26.84 -0.42
C PRO A 296 -2.29 26.69 -0.96
N GLY A 297 -2.16 26.40 -2.26
CA GLY A 297 -0.89 26.15 -2.95
C GLY A 297 -0.32 24.74 -2.78
N LEU A 298 -1.09 23.83 -2.17
CA LEU A 298 -0.73 22.40 -2.01
C LEU A 298 -1.79 21.48 -2.62
N GLU A 299 -2.57 21.97 -3.57
CA GLU A 299 -3.60 21.21 -4.27
C GLU A 299 -3.03 19.93 -4.90
N GLY A 300 -3.73 18.82 -4.73
CA GLY A 300 -3.28 17.50 -5.22
C GLY A 300 -2.13 16.87 -4.44
N THR A 301 -1.69 17.47 -3.32
CA THR A 301 -0.65 16.90 -2.43
C THR A 301 -1.07 16.94 -0.96
N CYS A 302 -1.83 17.96 -0.56
CA CYS A 302 -2.50 18.08 0.73
C CYS A 302 -4.00 18.11 0.44
N TYR A 303 -4.79 17.20 1.01
CA TYR A 303 -6.22 17.07 0.71
C TYR A 303 -6.94 16.17 1.71
N TYR A 304 -8.28 16.19 1.68
CA TYR A 304 -9.10 15.21 2.40
C TYR A 304 -10.29 14.72 1.58
N LEU A 305 -10.83 13.59 1.98
CA LEU A 305 -12.11 13.07 1.51
C LEU A 305 -12.78 12.20 2.58
N ASP A 306 -14.10 12.05 2.47
CA ASP A 306 -14.88 11.19 3.34
C ASP A 306 -15.32 9.93 2.58
N TYR A 307 -14.90 8.76 3.08
CA TYR A 307 -15.25 7.46 2.52
C TYR A 307 -15.98 6.61 3.56
N GLN A 308 -17.23 6.26 3.33
CA GLN A 308 -18.03 5.40 4.23
C GLN A 308 -17.99 5.82 5.71
N ASN A 309 -18.23 7.10 6.00
CA ASN A 309 -18.16 7.66 7.37
C ASN A 309 -16.76 7.60 8.03
N THR A 310 -15.72 7.62 7.22
CA THR A 310 -14.32 7.75 7.65
C THR A 310 -13.68 8.90 6.88
N ARG A 311 -13.08 9.87 7.60
CA ARG A 311 -12.31 10.95 7.00
C ARG A 311 -10.87 10.52 6.77
N PHE A 312 -10.42 10.61 5.54
CA PHE A 312 -9.04 10.42 5.12
C PHE A 312 -8.40 11.77 4.82
N ILE A 313 -7.23 12.02 5.39
CA ILE A 313 -6.48 13.27 5.24
C ILE A 313 -5.07 12.95 4.77
N SER A 314 -4.63 13.60 3.70
CA SER A 314 -3.24 13.60 3.23
C SER A 314 -2.58 14.93 3.57
N LEU A 315 -1.38 14.89 4.18
CA LEU A 315 -0.54 16.07 4.41
C LEU A 315 0.73 15.97 3.57
N ASN A 316 1.27 17.11 3.17
CA ASN A 316 2.52 17.18 2.42
C ASN A 316 3.68 17.63 3.32
N THR A 317 4.35 16.69 3.95
CA THR A 317 5.45 16.97 4.87
C THR A 317 6.79 17.30 4.20
N ASN A 318 6.82 17.42 2.87
CA ASN A 318 7.98 17.92 2.13
C ASN A 318 8.03 19.46 2.06
N GLU A 319 6.88 20.11 2.19
CA GLU A 319 6.72 21.57 2.12
C GLU A 319 6.77 22.20 3.52
N LYS A 320 7.97 22.16 4.15
CA LYS A 320 8.18 22.61 5.55
C LYS A 320 7.79 24.06 5.79
N ASP A 321 8.06 24.96 4.86
CA ASP A 321 7.67 26.36 4.90
C ASP A 321 6.15 26.59 4.76
N ARG A 322 5.38 25.52 4.55
CA ARG A 322 3.92 25.49 4.53
C ARG A 322 3.32 24.75 5.74
N PHE A 323 4.11 24.36 6.72
CA PHE A 323 3.59 23.60 7.88
C PHE A 323 2.58 24.39 8.69
N GLU A 324 2.79 25.68 8.91
CA GLU A 324 1.84 26.54 9.61
C GLU A 324 0.49 26.61 8.86
N ALA A 325 0.53 26.79 7.53
CA ALA A 325 -0.68 26.81 6.72
C ALA A 325 -1.39 25.47 6.70
N GLN A 326 -0.64 24.35 6.61
CA GLN A 326 -1.21 23.01 6.69
C GLN A 326 -1.79 22.71 8.08
N ALA A 327 -1.15 23.16 9.15
CA ALA A 327 -1.63 23.01 10.52
C ALA A 327 -2.95 23.74 10.75
N ALA A 328 -3.05 25.00 10.30
CA ALA A 328 -4.29 25.76 10.38
C ALA A 328 -5.42 25.12 9.54
N TRP A 329 -5.10 24.63 8.35
CA TRP A 329 -6.04 23.90 7.50
C TRP A 329 -6.48 22.58 8.16
N LEU A 330 -5.55 21.80 8.71
CA LEU A 330 -5.84 20.55 9.41
C LEU A 330 -6.76 20.77 10.62
N ASP A 331 -6.49 21.81 11.42
CA ASP A 331 -7.34 22.17 12.56
C ASP A 331 -8.78 22.49 12.12
N SER A 332 -8.93 23.24 11.02
CA SER A 332 -10.24 23.55 10.42
C SER A 332 -10.96 22.29 9.92
N VAL A 333 -10.26 21.45 9.16
CA VAL A 333 -10.82 20.21 8.57
C VAL A 333 -11.24 19.23 9.67
N LEU A 334 -10.43 19.07 10.71
CA LEU A 334 -10.75 18.19 11.84
C LEU A 334 -11.85 18.78 12.71
N GLY A 335 -11.88 20.13 12.89
CA GLY A 335 -12.95 20.81 13.62
C GLY A 335 -14.33 20.67 12.97
N ALA A 336 -14.39 20.57 11.65
CA ALA A 336 -15.61 20.33 10.88
C ALA A 336 -15.90 18.84 10.61
N ASN A 337 -15.17 17.91 11.25
CA ASN A 337 -15.30 16.48 10.99
C ASN A 337 -16.48 15.87 11.76
N HIS A 338 -17.39 15.25 11.04
CA HIS A 338 -18.52 14.50 11.59
C HIS A 338 -18.43 12.99 11.35
N CYS A 339 -17.34 12.51 10.73
CA CYS A 339 -17.13 11.10 10.48
C CYS A 339 -16.83 10.34 11.79
N ARG A 340 -17.18 9.06 11.79
CA ARG A 340 -16.92 8.14 12.91
C ARG A 340 -15.44 7.96 13.17
N TRP A 341 -14.66 7.83 12.09
CA TRP A 341 -13.23 7.55 12.12
C TRP A 341 -12.45 8.63 11.36
N THR A 342 -11.20 8.81 11.77
CA THR A 342 -10.27 9.73 11.14
C THR A 342 -8.93 9.04 10.93
N ILE A 343 -8.48 8.99 9.69
CA ILE A 343 -7.19 8.41 9.30
C ILE A 343 -6.39 9.48 8.58
N VAL A 344 -5.17 9.71 9.03
CA VAL A 344 -4.25 10.69 8.45
C VAL A 344 -3.05 9.97 7.86
N THR A 345 -2.62 10.38 6.66
CA THR A 345 -1.43 9.84 6.01
C THR A 345 -0.50 10.96 5.56
N PHE A 346 0.78 10.75 5.72
CA PHE A 346 1.86 11.61 5.24
C PHE A 346 3.20 10.89 5.32
N HIS A 347 4.20 11.40 4.62
CA HIS A 347 5.45 10.67 4.43
C HIS A 347 6.36 10.65 5.67
N HIS A 348 6.83 11.82 6.14
CA HIS A 348 7.79 11.89 7.24
C HIS A 348 7.13 11.61 8.58
N PRO A 349 7.55 10.58 9.35
CA PRO A 349 6.83 10.15 10.55
C PRO A 349 6.94 11.14 11.72
N VAL A 350 5.87 11.20 12.52
CA VAL A 350 5.87 11.93 13.81
C VAL A 350 6.92 11.35 14.76
N TYR A 351 6.97 10.02 14.80
CA TYR A 351 7.96 9.26 15.58
C TYR A 351 8.70 8.33 14.64
N SER A 352 10.01 8.50 14.54
CA SER A 352 10.86 7.69 13.66
C SER A 352 11.12 6.31 14.26
N SER A 353 11.07 5.28 13.39
CA SER A 353 11.44 3.90 13.73
C SER A 353 12.89 3.57 13.36
N ALA A 354 13.48 4.31 12.44
CA ALA A 354 14.84 4.10 11.98
C ALA A 354 15.88 4.81 12.87
N ARG A 355 17.05 4.18 12.96
CA ARG A 355 18.18 4.67 13.77
C ARG A 355 18.63 6.08 13.34
N LYS A 356 18.87 6.95 14.33
CA LYS A 356 19.39 8.32 14.17
C LYS A 356 18.49 9.23 13.31
N ARG A 357 17.21 8.97 13.24
CA ARG A 357 16.23 9.82 12.54
C ARG A 357 15.26 10.45 13.54
N ASP A 358 14.84 11.67 13.24
CA ASP A 358 13.82 12.40 13.97
C ASP A 358 13.20 13.45 13.04
N ASN A 359 11.92 13.71 13.22
CA ASN A 359 11.16 14.73 12.48
C ASN A 359 10.48 15.69 13.46
N ALA A 360 11.29 16.37 14.29
CA ALA A 360 10.81 17.24 15.36
C ALA A 360 9.81 18.30 14.88
N GLU A 361 10.04 18.90 13.70
CA GLU A 361 9.12 19.90 13.12
C GLU A 361 7.76 19.28 12.78
N VAL A 362 7.73 18.10 12.16
CA VAL A 362 6.48 17.37 11.83
C VAL A 362 5.71 17.09 13.13
N ARG A 363 6.42 16.63 14.16
CA ARG A 363 5.84 16.35 15.48
C ARG A 363 5.27 17.62 16.13
N ALA A 364 6.02 18.72 16.11
CA ALA A 364 5.61 19.98 16.74
C ALA A 364 4.35 20.59 16.07
N PHE A 365 4.25 20.56 14.74
CA PHE A 365 3.14 21.18 14.02
C PHE A 365 1.86 20.32 14.01
N PHE A 366 1.98 19.02 13.79
CA PHE A 366 0.80 18.20 13.47
C PHE A 366 0.29 17.35 14.64
N ARG A 367 1.17 16.84 15.49
CA ARG A 367 0.79 16.01 16.65
C ARG A 367 -0.26 16.68 17.56
N PRO A 368 -0.06 17.93 18.03
CA PRO A 368 -1.03 18.53 18.96
C PRO A 368 -2.44 18.66 18.38
N ILE A 369 -2.55 18.89 17.07
CA ILE A 369 -3.82 18.99 16.38
C ILE A 369 -4.49 17.61 16.26
N MET A 370 -3.73 16.59 15.88
CA MET A 370 -4.24 15.22 15.79
C MET A 370 -4.73 14.70 17.15
N GLU A 371 -4.03 15.00 18.22
CA GLU A 371 -4.42 14.66 19.59
C GLU A 371 -5.66 15.43 20.07
N LYS A 372 -5.75 16.74 19.79
CA LYS A 372 -6.91 17.59 20.10
C LYS A 372 -8.20 16.99 19.53
N TYR A 373 -8.15 16.48 18.30
CA TYR A 373 -9.30 15.91 17.62
C TYR A 373 -9.38 14.39 17.68
N LYS A 374 -8.48 13.74 18.45
CA LYS A 374 -8.47 12.28 18.64
C LYS A 374 -8.44 11.51 17.32
N VAL A 375 -7.49 11.84 16.45
CA VAL A 375 -7.24 11.07 15.21
C VAL A 375 -7.01 9.62 15.58
N ASP A 376 -7.66 8.69 14.91
CA ASP A 376 -7.65 7.28 15.28
C ASP A 376 -6.37 6.58 14.83
N LEU A 377 -5.93 6.82 13.58
CA LEU A 377 -4.81 6.12 12.96
C LEU A 377 -4.00 7.06 12.08
N VAL A 378 -2.67 7.02 12.20
CA VAL A 378 -1.73 7.79 11.39
C VAL A 378 -0.80 6.82 10.65
N LEU A 379 -0.80 6.88 9.31
CA LEU A 379 -0.07 5.98 8.42
C LEU A 379 1.07 6.73 7.72
N GLN A 380 2.31 6.26 7.89
CA GLN A 380 3.51 7.01 7.53
C GLN A 380 4.57 6.12 6.88
N GLY A 381 5.52 6.74 6.15
CA GLY A 381 6.62 6.08 5.45
C GLY A 381 7.99 6.54 5.93
N HIS A 382 8.91 6.72 4.97
CA HIS A 382 10.22 7.37 5.08
C HIS A 382 11.31 6.56 5.77
N ASP A 383 10.99 5.81 6.81
CA ASP A 383 12.02 5.21 7.67
C ASP A 383 12.45 3.80 7.24
N HIS A 384 11.89 3.25 6.18
CA HIS A 384 12.25 1.95 5.61
C HIS A 384 12.39 0.83 6.66
N SER A 385 11.54 0.89 7.69
CA SER A 385 11.42 -0.06 8.79
C SER A 385 9.98 -0.07 9.28
N TYR A 386 9.63 -0.98 10.16
CA TYR A 386 8.31 -1.03 10.76
C TYR A 386 8.35 -0.59 12.21
N GLY A 387 7.44 0.32 12.57
CA GLY A 387 7.15 0.71 13.95
C GLY A 387 5.66 0.96 14.12
N ARG A 388 5.08 0.44 15.21
CA ARG A 388 3.68 0.70 15.56
C ARG A 388 3.56 1.01 17.05
N SER A 389 2.87 2.09 17.38
CA SER A 389 2.62 2.52 18.75
C SER A 389 1.39 1.84 19.36
N GLY A 390 1.25 1.92 20.67
CA GLY A 390 -0.02 1.87 21.35
C GLY A 390 -0.86 3.14 21.10
N LEU A 391 -1.87 3.36 21.93
CA LEU A 391 -2.63 4.62 21.92
C LEU A 391 -1.79 5.70 22.62
N MET A 392 -1.34 6.69 21.86
CA MET A 392 -0.44 7.74 22.34
C MET A 392 -1.12 9.11 22.47
N ALA A 393 -0.62 9.92 23.41
CA ALA A 393 -0.86 11.35 23.50
C ALA A 393 0.31 12.02 24.24
N GLY A 394 0.56 13.31 23.96
CA GLY A 394 1.44 14.18 24.72
C GLY A 394 2.94 13.93 24.58
N ALA A 395 3.40 12.97 23.76
CA ALA A 395 4.81 12.68 23.62
C ALA A 395 5.52 13.74 22.77
N GLU A 396 6.39 14.53 23.37
CA GLU A 396 7.20 15.55 22.70
C GLU A 396 8.60 15.04 22.32
N SER A 397 9.12 14.08 23.07
CA SER A 397 10.42 13.48 22.82
C SER A 397 10.44 12.62 21.53
N ALA A 398 11.61 12.48 20.94
CA ALA A 398 11.80 11.68 19.73
C ALA A 398 11.59 10.19 19.96
N ASP A 399 11.83 9.70 21.17
CA ASP A 399 11.67 8.30 21.55
C ASP A 399 10.29 7.97 22.17
N GLY A 400 9.44 8.99 22.40
CA GLY A 400 8.10 8.83 22.95
C GLY A 400 8.06 8.43 24.43
N SER A 401 9.19 8.53 25.15
CA SER A 401 9.29 8.12 26.56
C SER A 401 8.45 8.97 27.51
N ASP A 402 8.09 10.17 27.09
CA ASP A 402 7.23 11.12 27.80
C ASP A 402 5.74 11.03 27.41
N ALA A 403 5.36 9.99 26.64
CA ALA A 403 3.97 9.79 26.26
C ALA A 403 3.05 9.63 27.48
N ALA A 404 1.89 10.28 27.43
CA ALA A 404 0.85 10.05 28.43
C ALA A 404 0.33 8.60 28.34
N THR A 405 -0.01 8.03 29.48
CA THR A 405 -0.46 6.64 29.61
C THR A 405 -1.78 6.32 28.89
N ARG A 406 -2.49 7.34 28.39
CA ARG A 406 -3.78 7.20 27.69
C ARG A 406 -3.91 8.25 26.59
N GLY A 407 -3.68 7.83 25.36
CA GLY A 407 -3.99 8.56 24.14
C GLY A 407 -5.20 8.00 23.41
N ASP A 408 -5.48 8.53 22.22
CA ASP A 408 -6.52 8.05 21.32
C ASP A 408 -5.94 7.72 19.92
N THR A 409 -4.65 7.99 19.64
CA THR A 409 -4.02 7.88 18.31
C THR A 409 -3.00 6.74 18.25
N VAL A 410 -3.11 5.89 17.22
CA VAL A 410 -2.10 4.89 16.87
C VAL A 410 -1.25 5.44 15.72
N TYR A 411 0.06 5.43 15.86
CA TYR A 411 1.02 5.79 14.83
C TYR A 411 1.67 4.55 14.23
N VAL A 412 1.73 4.50 12.90
CA VAL A 412 2.36 3.42 12.15
C VAL A 412 3.35 3.99 11.15
N VAL A 413 4.55 3.44 11.15
CA VAL A 413 5.58 3.63 10.12
C VAL A 413 5.78 2.30 9.44
N SER A 414 5.78 2.26 8.09
CA SER A 414 5.94 1.01 7.35
C SER A 414 6.74 1.22 6.06
N VAL A 415 7.24 0.12 5.50
CA VAL A 415 7.97 0.06 4.25
C VAL A 415 7.47 -1.10 3.41
N SER A 416 7.21 -0.86 2.14
CA SER A 416 6.78 -1.90 1.19
C SER A 416 7.84 -2.25 0.14
N GLY A 417 8.78 -1.34 -0.11
CA GLY A 417 9.92 -1.52 -0.98
C GLY A 417 11.05 -2.36 -0.38
N PRO A 418 12.08 -2.68 -1.16
CA PRO A 418 13.16 -3.55 -0.71
C PRO A 418 14.25 -2.84 0.10
N LYS A 419 14.33 -1.51 0.04
CA LYS A 419 15.33 -0.73 0.77
C LYS A 419 14.99 -0.73 2.26
N MET A 420 15.95 -1.07 3.12
CA MET A 420 15.74 -1.24 4.55
C MET A 420 16.73 -0.41 5.37
N TYR A 421 16.27 0.12 6.51
CA TYR A 421 17.09 0.78 7.50
C TYR A 421 17.12 -0.03 8.80
N ASP A 422 18.16 0.22 9.61
CA ASP A 422 18.25 -0.34 10.95
C ASP A 422 17.17 0.27 11.85
N VAL A 423 16.45 -0.60 12.54
CA VAL A 423 15.47 -0.20 13.55
C VAL A 423 16.19 0.27 14.80
N GLU A 424 15.69 1.33 15.41
CA GLU A 424 16.10 1.76 16.76
C GLU A 424 15.03 1.36 17.77
N ASP A 425 15.45 0.82 18.91
CA ASP A 425 14.52 0.49 19.99
C ASP A 425 14.11 1.78 20.72
N ARG A 426 12.86 2.19 20.53
CA ARG A 426 12.31 3.43 21.09
C ARG A 426 11.05 3.14 21.89
N ALA A 427 10.82 3.91 22.94
CA ALA A 427 9.72 3.69 23.88
C ALA A 427 8.32 3.81 23.27
N TRP A 428 8.16 4.55 22.15
CA TRP A 428 6.88 4.70 21.48
C TRP A 428 6.40 3.42 20.75
N MET A 429 7.28 2.45 20.50
CA MET A 429 6.97 1.27 19.69
C MET A 429 6.53 0.07 20.53
N ASP A 430 5.27 -0.33 20.42
CA ASP A 430 4.78 -1.62 20.93
C ASP A 430 5.25 -2.78 20.04
N VAL A 431 5.29 -2.56 18.71
CA VAL A 431 5.75 -3.53 17.73
C VAL A 431 6.75 -2.88 16.79
N ARG A 432 7.83 -3.58 16.51
CA ARG A 432 8.88 -3.12 15.60
C ARG A 432 9.40 -4.25 14.72
N GLY A 433 9.96 -3.89 13.56
CA GLY A 433 10.59 -4.83 12.66
C GLY A 433 11.38 -4.16 11.55
N GLY A 434 12.30 -4.92 10.99
CA GLY A 434 13.13 -4.50 9.86
C GLY A 434 13.38 -5.65 8.91
N GLN A 435 14.11 -5.38 7.82
CA GLN A 435 14.53 -6.36 6.81
C GLN A 435 13.34 -7.15 6.19
N THR A 436 12.16 -6.55 6.15
CA THR A 436 10.93 -7.22 5.69
C THR A 436 10.05 -6.23 4.93
N GLN A 437 9.71 -6.55 3.67
CA GLN A 437 8.71 -5.83 2.90
C GLN A 437 7.32 -6.11 3.47
N LEU A 438 6.59 -5.08 3.81
CA LEU A 438 5.26 -5.18 4.42
C LEU A 438 4.22 -4.40 3.60
N PHE A 439 2.99 -4.87 3.65
CA PHE A 439 1.80 -4.11 3.29
C PHE A 439 0.75 -4.34 4.37
N GLN A 440 -0.17 -3.40 4.50
CA GLN A 440 -1.18 -3.46 5.54
C GLN A 440 -2.56 -3.55 4.93
N VAL A 441 -3.37 -4.43 5.49
CA VAL A 441 -4.80 -4.60 5.17
C VAL A 441 -5.59 -4.02 6.32
N ILE A 442 -6.43 -3.03 6.03
CA ILE A 442 -7.21 -2.34 7.04
C ILE A 442 -8.69 -2.46 6.69
N ASP A 443 -9.43 -3.13 7.56
CA ASP A 443 -10.89 -3.24 7.50
C ASP A 443 -11.51 -2.20 8.43
N VAL A 444 -12.38 -1.37 7.90
CA VAL A 444 -13.10 -0.34 8.65
C VAL A 444 -14.58 -0.67 8.68
N SER A 445 -15.16 -0.69 9.87
CA SER A 445 -16.59 -0.86 10.11
C SER A 445 -17.13 0.27 11.00
N ALA A 446 -18.43 0.24 11.30
CA ALA A 446 -19.00 1.17 12.27
C ALA A 446 -18.39 1.01 13.67
N ASP A 447 -17.91 -0.19 14.02
CA ASP A 447 -17.53 -0.56 15.39
C ASP A 447 -16.01 -0.61 15.60
N ALA A 448 -15.24 -0.85 14.52
CA ALA A 448 -13.79 -1.06 14.62
C ALA A 448 -13.02 -0.68 13.37
N ILE A 449 -11.76 -0.29 13.58
CA ILE A 449 -10.70 -0.31 12.57
C ILE A 449 -9.85 -1.54 12.88
N LYS A 450 -9.89 -2.56 12.04
CA LYS A 450 -9.06 -3.76 12.14
C LYS A 450 -7.85 -3.60 11.22
N TYR A 451 -6.67 -3.70 11.79
CA TYR A 451 -5.40 -3.56 11.10
C TYR A 451 -4.64 -4.88 11.11
N GLU A 452 -4.11 -5.28 9.97
CA GLU A 452 -3.24 -6.45 9.83
C GLU A 452 -2.09 -6.13 8.87
N ALA A 453 -0.85 -6.25 9.34
CA ALA A 453 0.34 -6.15 8.51
C ALA A 453 0.75 -7.53 7.99
N TYR A 454 1.08 -7.60 6.70
CA TYR A 454 1.49 -8.84 6.05
C TYR A 454 2.83 -8.67 5.35
N THR A 455 3.63 -9.72 5.36
CA THR A 455 4.84 -9.81 4.55
C THR A 455 4.50 -9.99 3.07
N ALA A 456 5.46 -9.77 2.18
CA ALA A 456 5.32 -10.05 0.75
C ALA A 456 4.98 -11.53 0.43
N THR A 457 5.19 -12.44 1.38
CA THR A 457 4.82 -13.87 1.26
C THR A 457 3.44 -14.21 1.84
N GLY A 458 2.74 -13.20 2.40
CA GLY A 458 1.41 -13.36 2.97
C GLY A 458 1.37 -13.84 4.42
N VAL A 459 2.51 -13.82 5.12
CA VAL A 459 2.56 -14.13 6.55
C VAL A 459 2.14 -12.89 7.33
N ARG A 460 1.21 -13.04 8.27
CA ARG A 460 0.78 -11.94 9.13
C ARG A 460 1.91 -11.59 10.12
N PHE A 461 2.33 -10.33 10.09
CA PHE A 461 3.44 -9.81 10.88
C PHE A 461 2.96 -9.11 12.16
N ASP A 462 1.91 -8.28 12.05
CA ASP A 462 1.30 -7.57 13.17
C ASP A 462 -0.21 -7.50 13.00
N ALA A 463 -0.96 -7.32 14.08
CA ALA A 463 -2.41 -7.11 14.04
C ALA A 463 -2.91 -6.40 15.29
N PHE A 464 -3.93 -5.57 15.15
CA PHE A 464 -4.69 -4.96 16.24
C PHE A 464 -6.06 -4.48 15.75
N GLU A 465 -6.92 -4.12 16.69
CA GLU A 465 -8.16 -3.41 16.40
C GLU A 465 -8.24 -2.13 17.25
N ILE A 466 -8.72 -1.05 16.66
CA ILE A 466 -9.16 0.16 17.37
C ILE A 466 -10.67 0.08 17.49
N ARG A 467 -11.18 0.08 18.70
CA ARG A 467 -12.62 0.14 19.01
C ARG A 467 -12.95 1.43 19.74
N ARG A 468 -14.15 1.97 19.54
CA ARG A 468 -14.60 3.18 20.23
C ARG A 468 -15.50 2.79 21.40
N GLU A 469 -15.01 3.05 22.63
CA GLU A 469 -15.73 2.77 23.87
C GLU A 469 -15.79 4.05 24.73
N GLY A 470 -16.99 4.47 25.14
CA GLY A 470 -17.18 5.66 25.96
C GLY A 470 -16.63 6.96 25.35
N GLY A 471 -16.61 7.07 24.00
CA GLY A 471 -16.08 8.24 23.28
C GLY A 471 -14.55 8.30 23.17
N ARG A 472 -13.86 7.24 23.60
CA ARG A 472 -12.40 7.08 23.50
C ARG A 472 -12.02 5.82 22.72
N ASN A 473 -10.83 5.81 22.19
CA ASN A 473 -10.28 4.62 21.55
C ASN A 473 -9.80 3.61 22.58
N ARG A 474 -10.04 2.34 22.29
CA ARG A 474 -9.45 1.19 22.95
C ARG A 474 -8.70 0.37 21.91
N LEU A 475 -7.45 0.06 22.21
CA LEU A 475 -6.64 -0.85 21.41
C LEU A 475 -6.85 -2.29 21.89
N VAL A 476 -7.25 -3.18 20.99
CA VAL A 476 -7.42 -4.62 21.27
C VAL A 476 -6.27 -5.36 20.60
N GLN A 477 -5.49 -6.09 21.40
CA GLN A 477 -4.31 -6.82 20.93
C GLN A 477 -4.67 -8.20 20.34
N PRO A 478 -3.81 -8.82 19.54
CA PRO A 478 -4.08 -10.10 18.88
C PRO A 478 -4.54 -11.24 19.79
N GLY A 479 -4.04 -11.30 21.03
CA GLY A 479 -4.44 -12.31 22.01
C GLY A 479 -5.84 -12.11 22.59
N GLU A 480 -6.39 -10.89 22.47
CA GLU A 480 -7.74 -10.53 22.90
C GLU A 480 -8.75 -10.60 21.73
N LEU A 481 -8.25 -10.71 20.50
CA LEU A 481 -9.12 -10.86 19.34
C LEU A 481 -9.73 -12.27 19.37
N PRO A 482 -11.07 -12.40 19.19
CA PRO A 482 -11.67 -13.72 18.98
C PRO A 482 -10.90 -14.36 17.80
N ALA A 483 -10.57 -15.64 17.94
CA ALA A 483 -9.94 -16.38 16.85
C ALA A 483 -10.72 -16.02 15.57
N SER A 484 -10.09 -15.33 14.62
CA SER A 484 -10.73 -15.06 13.35
C SER A 484 -11.17 -16.42 12.86
N GLU A 485 -12.43 -16.58 12.49
CA GLU A 485 -12.79 -17.63 11.56
C GLU A 485 -11.81 -17.42 10.41
N SER A 486 -10.69 -18.14 10.48
CA SER A 486 -9.77 -18.20 9.37
C SER A 486 -10.68 -18.57 8.22
N SER A 487 -10.70 -17.73 7.18
CA SER A 487 -11.22 -18.16 5.91
C SER A 487 -10.48 -19.47 5.66
N ALA A 488 -11.14 -20.56 6.07
CA ALA A 488 -10.65 -21.91 5.82
C ALA A 488 -10.29 -21.88 4.35
N PRO A 489 -9.09 -22.25 3.95
CA PRO A 489 -8.83 -22.41 2.54
C PRO A 489 -10.00 -23.25 2.06
N VAL A 490 -10.70 -22.77 1.05
CA VAL A 490 -11.69 -23.56 0.36
C VAL A 490 -10.89 -24.74 -0.19
N LEU A 491 -10.70 -25.72 0.66
CA LEU A 491 -10.33 -27.06 0.28
C LEU A 491 -11.52 -27.52 -0.55
N TRP A 492 -11.40 -27.26 -1.83
CA TRP A 492 -12.26 -27.82 -2.83
C TRP A 492 -12.51 -29.26 -2.46
N LEU A 493 -13.78 -29.64 -2.30
CA LEU A 493 -14.28 -30.99 -2.31
C LEU A 493 -13.87 -31.70 -3.63
N ALA A 494 -12.57 -31.94 -3.80
CA ALA A 494 -12.03 -32.82 -4.82
C ALA A 494 -12.03 -34.28 -4.37
N ALA A 495 -12.54 -34.59 -3.15
CA ALA A 495 -12.59 -35.95 -2.60
C ALA A 495 -13.90 -36.70 -2.86
N ALA A 496 -14.91 -36.09 -3.50
CA ALA A 496 -16.20 -36.75 -3.73
C ALA A 496 -16.41 -37.28 -5.16
N LEU A 497 -15.44 -37.18 -6.07
CA LEU A 497 -15.60 -37.63 -7.47
C LEU A 497 -14.72 -38.83 -7.86
N VAL A 498 -14.03 -39.46 -6.92
CA VAL A 498 -13.20 -40.65 -7.19
C VAL A 498 -13.88 -41.97 -6.83
N VAL A 499 -15.06 -41.97 -6.21
CA VAL A 499 -15.75 -43.22 -5.76
C VAL A 499 -16.93 -43.62 -6.66
N LEU A 500 -17.27 -42.89 -7.72
CA LEU A 500 -18.41 -43.23 -8.59
C LEU A 500 -18.05 -43.69 -10.02
N LEU A 501 -16.81 -44.03 -10.31
CA LEU A 501 -16.41 -44.50 -11.64
C LEU A 501 -16.07 -46.01 -11.81
N PRO A 502 -16.30 -46.94 -10.88
CA PRO A 502 -16.26 -48.36 -11.26
C PRO A 502 -17.61 -49.05 -11.44
N ALA A 503 -18.75 -48.44 -11.06
CA ALA A 503 -20.04 -49.15 -11.18
C ALA A 503 -20.72 -48.97 -12.56
N GLY A 504 -20.33 -47.99 -13.37
CA GLY A 504 -20.92 -47.73 -14.70
C GLY A 504 -20.34 -48.55 -15.85
N VAL A 505 -19.17 -49.14 -15.72
CA VAL A 505 -18.49 -49.88 -16.82
C VAL A 505 -18.85 -51.39 -16.83
N ILE A 506 -19.41 -51.91 -15.77
CA ILE A 506 -19.85 -53.34 -15.71
C ILE A 506 -21.25 -53.54 -16.31
N ALA A 507 -22.09 -52.51 -16.35
CA ALA A 507 -23.44 -52.61 -16.90
C ALA A 507 -23.50 -52.52 -18.44
N PHE A 508 -22.44 -52.01 -19.10
CA PHE A 508 -22.44 -51.84 -20.58
C PHE A 508 -21.86 -53.04 -21.35
N ARG A 509 -21.31 -54.04 -20.64
CA ARG A 509 -20.80 -55.30 -21.29
C ARG A 509 -21.73 -56.49 -21.26
N ALA A 510 -22.88 -56.40 -20.52
CA ALA A 510 -23.83 -57.48 -20.41
C ALA A 510 -24.99 -57.43 -21.43
N SER A 511 -25.07 -56.36 -22.24
CA SER A 511 -26.19 -56.14 -23.17
C SER A 511 -25.86 -56.40 -24.65
N ARG A 512 -24.68 -56.99 -24.97
CA ARG A 512 -24.28 -57.29 -26.40
C ARG A 512 -24.23 -58.78 -26.78
N ASN A 513 -24.74 -59.68 -25.96
CA ASN A 513 -24.76 -61.12 -26.27
C ASN A 513 -26.15 -61.75 -26.23
N LYS A 514 -27.16 -61.03 -26.73
CA LYS A 514 -28.43 -61.68 -27.15
C LYS A 514 -28.95 -60.93 -28.33
N LEU A 515 -28.50 -61.29 -29.52
CA LEU A 515 -29.19 -61.22 -30.83
C LEU A 515 -28.17 -61.69 -31.89
N ALA A 516 -28.10 -62.97 -32.03
CA ALA A 516 -27.80 -63.68 -33.25
C ALA A 516 -28.63 -64.95 -33.22
#